data_0beeb3737215c136156acd6b6123f3dc
#
_entry.id   0beeb3737215c136156acd6b6123f3dc
#
_cell.length_a   1.000
_cell.length_b   1.000
_cell.length_c   1.000
_cell.angle_alpha   90.00
_cell.angle_beta   90.00
_cell.angle_gamma   90.00
#
_symmetry.space_group_name_H-M   'P 1'
#
loop_
_entity.id
_entity.type
_entity.pdbx_description
1 polymer ?
#
loop_
_entity_poly.entity_id
_entity_poly.type
_entity_poly.pdbx_seq_one_letter_code
_entity_poly.pdbx_strand_id
1 'polypeptide(L)'
;MKTLNWHKRSLRFRLIATLSLASIFVWLLSTAVAWFQVRKEVNQVFDAQQILFAERLASSDLRHLLIDRHNTQPRRPFKKHRFDDDALAFAIFTTDGNIVLSDGENGDNFIYAPKKGFSLTRIRDDDDDWRIFWLPVAGGRLIVAVGQEQEYRDELINKMVFGQMWIWFAGLPFLLTALGLIIRRELRSLKEVGEQVAKRPPDDTSLLPTDNLPTEILPLIENLNQFFDRTSATLLRERRFTSDAAHELRSPLAALRIQTEVAQLAGDDAHLREQALENLTKGIDRATQLIEQLLTLSRLDNLKELENLQEIHWEQLIPSLMGELYFHAEKHQITLAFEPIAAPPVKRGQPLLLALMLRNLIDNAIRYCPTGSQVKVRLEKNKILVEDNGGGVDEANLAKLGQRFYRPAGQNEKGRGLGLSIVRRIAELHHYQLNLYNRKNATGERIGLCAEILL
;
A
#
# COMPACT_ATOMS: atom_id res chain seq x y z
N MET A 1 -9.06 -29.10 16.51
CA MET A 1 -9.32 -28.44 15.23
C MET A 1 -8.19 -27.43 14.98
N LYS A 2 -7.26 -27.69 14.02
CA LYS A 2 -6.19 -26.73 13.66
C LYS A 2 -6.85 -25.54 12.98
N THR A 3 -6.84 -24.39 13.63
CA THR A 3 -7.24 -23.12 13.01
C THR A 3 -6.40 -22.93 11.76
N LEU A 4 -7.05 -23.06 10.63
CA LEU A 4 -6.44 -22.86 9.31
C LEU A 4 -5.85 -21.47 9.29
N ASN A 5 -4.52 -21.33 9.35
CA ASN A 5 -3.81 -20.03 9.34
C ASN A 5 -4.03 -19.35 7.98
N TRP A 6 -5.25 -18.85 7.77
CA TRP A 6 -5.74 -18.21 6.56
C TRP A 6 -4.88 -17.02 6.12
N HIS A 7 -4.36 -16.27 7.11
CA HIS A 7 -3.53 -15.10 6.86
C HIS A 7 -2.14 -15.39 6.27
N LYS A 8 -1.63 -16.61 6.42
CA LYS A 8 -0.30 -17.01 5.88
C LYS A 8 -0.36 -17.54 4.44
N ARG A 9 -1.55 -17.67 3.84
CA ARG A 9 -1.69 -18.14 2.46
C ARG A 9 -1.60 -16.99 1.46
N SER A 10 -1.12 -17.30 0.23
CA SER A 10 -0.96 -16.31 -0.82
C SER A 10 -2.28 -15.58 -1.13
N LEU A 11 -2.20 -14.31 -1.52
CA LEU A 11 -3.36 -13.50 -1.92
C LEU A 11 -4.17 -14.21 -3.01
N ARG A 12 -3.49 -14.85 -3.98
CA ARG A 12 -4.12 -15.66 -5.04
C ARG A 12 -5.02 -16.74 -4.47
N PHE A 13 -4.50 -17.54 -3.55
CA PHE A 13 -5.26 -18.62 -2.93
C PHE A 13 -6.49 -18.08 -2.17
N ARG A 14 -6.32 -16.99 -1.44
CA ARG A 14 -7.42 -16.37 -0.68
C ARG A 14 -8.52 -15.85 -1.61
N LEU A 15 -8.16 -15.13 -2.68
CA LEU A 15 -9.13 -14.63 -3.66
C LEU A 15 -9.87 -15.77 -4.37
N ILE A 16 -9.14 -16.77 -4.88
CA ILE A 16 -9.75 -17.93 -5.52
C ILE A 16 -10.68 -18.65 -4.54
N ALA A 17 -10.23 -18.92 -3.32
CA ALA A 17 -11.02 -19.64 -2.33
C ALA A 17 -12.27 -18.87 -1.90
N THR A 18 -12.18 -17.56 -1.64
CA THR A 18 -13.34 -16.75 -1.24
C THR A 18 -14.36 -16.61 -2.35
N LEU A 19 -13.92 -16.34 -3.58
CA LEU A 19 -14.81 -16.22 -4.72
C LEU A 19 -15.43 -17.56 -5.11
N SER A 20 -14.66 -18.66 -5.04
CA SER A 20 -15.19 -20.01 -5.26
C SER A 20 -16.23 -20.39 -4.22
N LEU A 21 -15.98 -20.11 -2.95
CA LEU A 21 -16.94 -20.37 -1.86
C LEU A 21 -18.22 -19.56 -2.03
N ALA A 22 -18.10 -18.28 -2.38
CA ALA A 22 -19.24 -17.41 -2.65
C ALA A 22 -20.05 -17.92 -3.85
N SER A 23 -19.39 -18.33 -4.94
CA SER A 23 -20.04 -18.87 -6.13
C SER A 23 -20.79 -20.18 -5.83
N ILE A 24 -20.17 -21.09 -5.06
CA ILE A 24 -20.81 -22.33 -4.62
C ILE A 24 -22.01 -22.03 -3.72
N PHE A 25 -21.88 -21.08 -2.81
CA PHE A 25 -22.98 -20.68 -1.91
C PHE A 25 -24.19 -20.14 -2.70
N VAL A 26 -23.94 -19.23 -3.64
CA VAL A 26 -25.00 -18.68 -4.52
C VAL A 26 -25.65 -19.78 -5.34
N TRP A 27 -24.84 -20.72 -5.86
CA TRP A 27 -25.33 -21.85 -6.63
C TRP A 27 -26.23 -22.77 -5.77
N LEU A 28 -25.80 -23.12 -4.54
CA LEU A 28 -26.62 -23.94 -3.63
C LEU A 28 -27.92 -23.24 -3.25
N LEU A 29 -27.86 -21.93 -2.98
CA LEU A 29 -29.06 -21.14 -2.66
C LEU A 29 -30.05 -21.11 -3.84
N SER A 30 -29.54 -20.84 -5.04
CA SER A 30 -30.36 -20.83 -6.27
C SER A 30 -31.01 -22.18 -6.53
N THR A 31 -30.27 -23.28 -6.32
CA THR A 31 -30.78 -24.63 -6.43
C THR A 31 -31.90 -24.92 -5.45
N ALA A 32 -31.70 -24.55 -4.18
CA ALA A 32 -32.74 -24.74 -3.15
C ALA A 32 -34.00 -23.94 -3.49
N VAL A 33 -33.87 -22.70 -3.92
CA VAL A 33 -35.02 -21.87 -4.33
C VAL A 33 -35.75 -22.49 -5.52
N ALA A 34 -35.02 -22.91 -6.55
CA ALA A 34 -35.59 -23.56 -7.72
C ALA A 34 -36.35 -24.84 -7.34
N TRP A 35 -35.78 -25.67 -6.47
CA TRP A 35 -36.44 -26.90 -6.02
C TRP A 35 -37.75 -26.61 -5.26
N PHE A 36 -37.75 -25.64 -4.34
CA PHE A 36 -38.97 -25.23 -3.66
C PHE A 36 -40.05 -24.67 -4.58
N GLN A 37 -39.66 -23.89 -5.58
CA GLN A 37 -40.56 -23.31 -6.55
C GLN A 37 -41.17 -24.38 -7.45
N VAL A 38 -40.35 -25.27 -8.06
CA VAL A 38 -40.81 -26.35 -8.88
C VAL A 38 -41.75 -27.28 -8.10
N ARG A 39 -41.41 -27.64 -6.87
CA ARG A 39 -42.23 -28.46 -6.00
C ARG A 39 -43.61 -27.83 -5.77
N LYS A 40 -43.66 -26.53 -5.53
CA LYS A 40 -44.93 -25.80 -5.33
C LYS A 40 -45.78 -25.78 -6.59
N GLU A 41 -45.18 -25.47 -7.73
CA GLU A 41 -45.90 -25.41 -9.04
C GLU A 41 -46.40 -26.80 -9.48
N VAL A 42 -45.59 -27.84 -9.39
CA VAL A 42 -45.98 -29.21 -9.72
C VAL A 42 -47.15 -29.66 -8.85
N ASN A 43 -47.06 -29.46 -7.51
CA ASN A 43 -48.14 -29.80 -6.61
C ASN A 43 -49.44 -29.07 -6.93
N GLN A 44 -49.36 -27.77 -7.29
CA GLN A 44 -50.58 -27.00 -7.67
C GLN A 44 -51.23 -27.53 -8.95
N VAL A 45 -50.40 -27.91 -9.97
CA VAL A 45 -50.88 -28.46 -11.23
C VAL A 45 -51.56 -29.80 -10.99
N PHE A 46 -50.95 -30.70 -10.24
CA PHE A 46 -51.55 -32.02 -9.95
C PHE A 46 -52.79 -31.93 -9.05
N ASP A 47 -52.76 -31.06 -8.06
CA ASP A 47 -53.96 -30.83 -7.23
C ASP A 47 -55.14 -30.32 -8.09
N ALA A 48 -54.89 -29.37 -9.01
CA ALA A 48 -55.91 -28.87 -9.92
C ALA A 48 -56.42 -29.98 -10.86
N GLN A 49 -55.52 -30.84 -11.35
CA GLN A 49 -55.87 -31.97 -12.19
C GLN A 49 -56.77 -32.98 -11.47
N GLN A 50 -56.47 -33.31 -10.20
CA GLN A 50 -57.33 -34.18 -9.38
C GLN A 50 -58.71 -33.57 -9.14
N ILE A 51 -58.76 -32.26 -8.85
CA ILE A 51 -60.05 -31.56 -8.67
C ILE A 51 -60.88 -31.65 -9.95
N LEU A 52 -60.31 -31.27 -11.09
CA LEU A 52 -61.00 -31.29 -12.38
C LEU A 52 -61.47 -32.72 -12.78
N PHE A 53 -60.67 -33.71 -12.47
CA PHE A 53 -61.02 -35.10 -12.73
C PHE A 53 -62.18 -35.55 -11.82
N ALA A 54 -62.12 -35.23 -10.54
CA ALA A 54 -63.21 -35.51 -9.60
C ALA A 54 -64.50 -34.81 -9.99
N GLU A 55 -64.46 -33.54 -10.43
CA GLU A 55 -65.63 -32.80 -10.90
C GLU A 55 -66.23 -33.41 -12.19
N ARG A 56 -65.39 -33.84 -13.12
CA ARG A 56 -65.84 -34.56 -14.32
C ARG A 56 -66.55 -35.87 -13.97
N LEU A 57 -65.98 -36.66 -13.07
CA LEU A 57 -66.62 -37.87 -12.57
C LEU A 57 -67.95 -37.55 -11.88
N ALA A 58 -68.00 -36.49 -11.10
CA ALA A 58 -69.19 -36.03 -10.40
C ALA A 58 -70.30 -35.55 -11.33
N SER A 59 -69.94 -34.99 -12.51
CA SER A 59 -70.88 -34.49 -13.50
C SER A 59 -71.41 -35.58 -14.45
N SER A 60 -70.79 -36.77 -14.46
CA SER A 60 -71.33 -37.93 -15.16
C SER A 60 -72.63 -38.42 -14.48
N ASP A 61 -73.59 -39.03 -15.23
CA ASP A 61 -74.87 -39.44 -14.65
C ASP A 61 -74.69 -40.67 -13.73
N LEU A 62 -74.19 -40.35 -12.47
CA LEU A 62 -73.96 -41.33 -11.41
C LEU A 62 -75.22 -41.90 -10.77
N ARG A 63 -76.45 -41.40 -11.16
CA ARG A 63 -77.71 -41.85 -10.61
C ARG A 63 -77.97 -43.31 -10.89
N HIS A 64 -77.55 -43.82 -12.05
CA HIS A 64 -77.65 -45.22 -12.36
C HIS A 64 -76.88 -46.13 -11.42
N LEU A 65 -75.78 -45.69 -10.86
CA LEU A 65 -74.96 -46.47 -9.92
C LEU A 65 -75.67 -46.68 -8.55
N LEU A 66 -76.66 -45.84 -8.24
CA LEU A 66 -77.43 -45.98 -7.01
C LEU A 66 -78.62 -46.90 -7.16
N ILE A 67 -79.11 -47.18 -8.41
CA ILE A 67 -80.32 -47.96 -8.69
C ILE A 67 -80.03 -49.43 -8.85
N ASP A 68 -78.77 -49.82 -9.31
CA ASP A 68 -78.44 -51.18 -9.72
C ASP A 68 -77.82 -52.00 -8.57
N ARG A 69 -78.48 -51.98 -7.38
CA ARG A 69 -78.05 -52.75 -6.20
C ARG A 69 -78.23 -54.28 -6.28
N HIS A 70 -78.77 -54.84 -7.43
CA HIS A 70 -79.22 -56.23 -7.50
C HIS A 70 -78.62 -57.03 -8.67
N ASN A 71 -77.72 -56.48 -9.48
CA ASN A 71 -77.16 -57.21 -10.61
C ASN A 71 -75.66 -57.35 -10.51
N THR A 72 -75.21 -58.42 -9.93
CA THR A 72 -73.80 -58.85 -9.86
C THR A 72 -73.31 -59.31 -11.27
N GLN A 73 -73.11 -58.38 -12.19
CA GLN A 73 -72.29 -58.67 -13.38
C GLN A 73 -70.87 -58.21 -13.17
N PRO A 74 -69.87 -59.00 -13.69
CA PRO A 74 -68.49 -58.62 -13.53
C PRO A 74 -68.23 -57.27 -14.16
N ARG A 75 -67.74 -56.35 -13.39
CA ARG A 75 -67.32 -55.00 -13.81
C ARG A 75 -66.45 -55.11 -15.03
N ARG A 76 -66.78 -54.44 -16.15
CA ARG A 76 -65.89 -54.34 -17.31
C ARG A 76 -64.79 -53.39 -16.94
N PRO A 77 -63.50 -53.84 -16.93
CA PRO A 77 -62.42 -52.92 -16.69
C PRO A 77 -62.38 -51.87 -17.79
N PHE A 78 -62.19 -50.62 -17.40
CA PHE A 78 -61.94 -49.53 -18.38
C PHE A 78 -60.75 -49.97 -19.22
N LYS A 79 -60.84 -49.91 -20.54
CA LYS A 79 -59.72 -50.26 -21.45
C LYS A 79 -58.56 -49.34 -21.17
N LYS A 80 -57.46 -49.92 -20.71
CA LYS A 80 -56.18 -49.30 -20.46
C LYS A 80 -55.69 -48.51 -21.66
N HIS A 81 -55.73 -47.19 -21.63
CA HIS A 81 -54.92 -46.36 -22.49
C HIS A 81 -53.59 -46.21 -21.78
N ARG A 82 -52.49 -46.33 -22.54
CA ARG A 82 -51.06 -46.21 -22.17
C ARG A 82 -50.71 -44.98 -21.36
N PHE A 83 -51.27 -44.78 -20.17
CA PHE A 83 -50.81 -43.83 -19.18
C PHE A 83 -50.29 -44.63 -18.00
N ASP A 84 -49.18 -44.18 -17.41
CA ASP A 84 -48.60 -44.78 -16.20
C ASP A 84 -49.71 -44.96 -15.17
N ASP A 85 -49.91 -46.19 -14.73
CA ASP A 85 -50.99 -46.61 -13.83
C ASP A 85 -50.92 -45.88 -12.46
N ASP A 86 -49.77 -45.30 -12.14
CA ASP A 86 -49.50 -44.59 -10.90
C ASP A 86 -49.84 -43.10 -10.98
N ALA A 87 -50.17 -42.58 -12.16
CA ALA A 87 -50.40 -41.15 -12.36
C ALA A 87 -51.72 -40.63 -11.77
N LEU A 88 -52.79 -41.42 -11.77
CA LEU A 88 -54.07 -41.01 -11.24
C LEU A 88 -54.96 -42.24 -10.98
N ALA A 89 -55.40 -42.43 -9.75
CA ALA A 89 -56.36 -43.46 -9.41
C ALA A 89 -57.69 -42.85 -8.89
N PHE A 90 -58.79 -43.54 -9.05
CA PHE A 90 -60.08 -43.08 -8.54
C PHE A 90 -60.95 -44.20 -7.98
N ALA A 91 -61.75 -43.84 -7.00
CA ALA A 91 -62.83 -44.70 -6.48
C ALA A 91 -64.06 -43.85 -6.10
N ILE A 92 -65.24 -44.41 -6.31
CA ILE A 92 -66.51 -43.84 -5.89
C ILE A 92 -67.07 -44.69 -4.75
N PHE A 93 -67.27 -44.06 -3.61
CA PHE A 93 -67.74 -44.71 -2.40
C PHE A 93 -69.20 -44.34 -2.08
N THR A 94 -69.92 -45.24 -1.44
CA THR A 94 -71.13 -44.92 -0.72
C THR A 94 -70.75 -44.30 0.62
N THR A 95 -71.74 -43.69 1.30
CA THR A 95 -71.56 -43.18 2.68
C THR A 95 -71.12 -44.25 3.71
N ASP A 96 -71.43 -45.48 3.39
CA ASP A 96 -71.09 -46.66 4.26
C ASP A 96 -69.65 -47.17 3.97
N GLY A 97 -68.92 -46.54 3.07
CA GLY A 97 -67.52 -46.91 2.73
C GLY A 97 -67.36 -48.03 1.72
N ASN A 98 -68.46 -48.46 1.07
CA ASN A 98 -68.39 -49.48 0.01
C ASN A 98 -68.03 -48.85 -1.33
N ILE A 99 -67.11 -49.44 -2.08
CA ILE A 99 -66.74 -48.99 -3.41
C ILE A 99 -67.84 -49.40 -4.41
N VAL A 100 -68.34 -48.41 -5.15
CA VAL A 100 -69.34 -48.60 -6.16
C VAL A 100 -68.69 -48.70 -7.57
N LEU A 101 -67.66 -47.88 -7.81
CA LEU A 101 -66.89 -47.86 -9.07
C LEU A 101 -65.46 -47.47 -8.73
N SER A 102 -64.52 -48.08 -9.42
CA SER A 102 -63.08 -47.74 -9.34
C SER A 102 -62.42 -47.86 -10.70
N ASP A 103 -61.16 -47.52 -10.78
CA ASP A 103 -60.31 -47.78 -11.92
C ASP A 103 -59.94 -49.26 -12.10
N GLY A 104 -60.21 -50.10 -11.10
CA GLY A 104 -59.92 -51.51 -11.10
C GLY A 104 -58.48 -51.85 -10.74
N GLU A 105 -57.73 -50.92 -10.21
CA GLU A 105 -56.30 -51.04 -9.81
C GLU A 105 -56.12 -50.37 -8.42
N ASN A 106 -55.34 -49.33 -8.38
CA ASN A 106 -55.01 -48.62 -7.12
C ASN A 106 -56.25 -48.02 -6.41
N GLY A 107 -57.29 -47.59 -7.14
CA GLY A 107 -58.51 -47.09 -6.53
C GLY A 107 -59.26 -48.14 -5.70
N ASP A 108 -59.14 -49.44 -6.02
CA ASP A 108 -59.77 -50.49 -5.20
C ASP A 108 -59.14 -50.65 -3.83
N ASN A 109 -57.85 -50.17 -3.69
CA ASN A 109 -57.07 -50.21 -2.50
C ASN A 109 -57.25 -48.97 -1.60
N PHE A 110 -58.04 -47.97 -2.03
CA PHE A 110 -58.27 -46.78 -1.24
C PHE A 110 -58.97 -47.11 0.09
N ILE A 111 -58.42 -46.56 1.16
CA ILE A 111 -59.02 -46.68 2.50
C ILE A 111 -60.05 -45.53 2.63
N TYR A 112 -61.32 -45.90 2.89
CA TYR A 112 -62.36 -44.91 3.08
C TYR A 112 -62.11 -44.04 4.31
N ALA A 113 -61.69 -42.79 4.12
CA ALA A 113 -61.44 -41.82 5.16
C ALA A 113 -61.76 -40.41 4.64
N PRO A 114 -63.00 -40.10 4.32
CA PRO A 114 -63.39 -38.87 3.67
C PRO A 114 -63.05 -37.66 4.55
N LYS A 115 -62.23 -36.76 4.02
CA LYS A 115 -61.98 -35.45 4.59
C LYS A 115 -62.34 -34.39 3.57
N LYS A 116 -62.77 -33.22 4.03
CA LYS A 116 -63.10 -32.14 3.11
C LYS A 116 -61.80 -31.64 2.43
N GLY A 117 -61.68 -31.90 1.11
CA GLY A 117 -60.51 -31.53 0.33
C GLY A 117 -59.47 -32.67 0.23
N PHE A 118 -58.20 -32.31 0.29
CA PHE A 118 -57.10 -33.24 0.18
C PHE A 118 -56.71 -33.93 1.49
N SER A 119 -56.38 -35.20 1.43
CA SER A 119 -55.78 -35.96 2.53
C SER A 119 -54.57 -36.76 2.02
N LEU A 120 -53.58 -36.93 2.87
CA LEU A 120 -52.47 -37.87 2.69
C LEU A 120 -52.85 -39.14 3.44
N THR A 121 -52.80 -40.27 2.80
CA THR A 121 -53.13 -41.56 3.38
C THR A 121 -52.41 -42.67 2.59
N ARG A 122 -52.17 -43.81 3.24
CA ARG A 122 -51.68 -45.00 2.56
C ARG A 122 -52.86 -45.77 2.02
N ILE A 123 -52.65 -46.49 0.94
CA ILE A 123 -53.61 -47.43 0.38
C ILE A 123 -53.36 -48.85 0.89
N ARG A 124 -54.28 -49.79 0.67
CA ARG A 124 -54.03 -51.22 0.98
C ARG A 124 -53.03 -51.74 -0.01
N ASP A 125 -52.14 -52.61 0.43
CA ASP A 125 -51.16 -53.28 -0.41
C ASP A 125 -50.02 -52.38 -0.98
N ASP A 126 -49.94 -51.10 -0.53
CA ASP A 126 -48.85 -50.20 -0.93
C ASP A 126 -48.38 -49.42 0.31
N ASP A 127 -47.07 -49.32 0.50
CA ASP A 127 -46.44 -48.59 1.62
C ASP A 127 -46.28 -47.09 1.32
N ASP A 128 -46.59 -46.66 0.07
CA ASP A 128 -46.40 -45.29 -0.38
C ASP A 128 -47.54 -44.36 0.07
N ASP A 129 -47.20 -43.12 0.27
CA ASP A 129 -48.17 -42.11 0.67
C ASP A 129 -48.93 -41.60 -0.56
N TRP A 130 -50.25 -41.69 -0.51
CA TRP A 130 -51.14 -41.21 -1.54
C TRP A 130 -51.83 -39.92 -1.14
N ARG A 131 -51.85 -38.93 -2.05
CA ARG A 131 -52.57 -37.68 -1.89
C ARG A 131 -53.93 -37.80 -2.55
N ILE A 132 -55.03 -37.93 -1.76
CA ILE A 132 -56.37 -38.20 -2.22
C ILE A 132 -57.23 -36.95 -2.03
N PHE A 133 -57.95 -36.54 -3.09
CA PHE A 133 -58.97 -35.53 -3.07
C PHE A 133 -60.35 -36.16 -2.91
N TRP A 134 -61.14 -35.72 -1.95
CA TRP A 134 -62.46 -36.25 -1.64
C TRP A 134 -63.52 -35.22 -2.01
N LEU A 135 -64.46 -35.62 -2.91
CA LEU A 135 -65.56 -34.78 -3.38
C LEU A 135 -66.90 -35.44 -3.09
N PRO A 136 -67.72 -34.91 -2.16
CA PRO A 136 -69.09 -35.40 -1.96
C PRO A 136 -69.98 -35.02 -3.14
N VAL A 137 -70.74 -35.98 -3.67
CA VAL A 137 -71.62 -35.83 -4.82
C VAL A 137 -73.00 -36.42 -4.56
N ALA A 138 -73.98 -36.14 -5.41
CA ALA A 138 -75.36 -36.65 -5.33
C ALA A 138 -76.02 -36.32 -3.96
N GLY A 139 -75.85 -35.10 -3.47
CA GLY A 139 -76.39 -34.69 -2.18
C GLY A 139 -75.73 -35.36 -0.97
N GLY A 140 -74.53 -35.77 -1.11
CA GLY A 140 -73.71 -36.41 -0.06
C GLY A 140 -73.88 -37.94 0.02
N ARG A 141 -74.65 -38.57 -0.90
CA ARG A 141 -74.89 -40.00 -0.90
C ARG A 141 -73.74 -40.82 -1.55
N LEU A 142 -72.93 -40.17 -2.38
CA LEU A 142 -71.72 -40.75 -2.97
C LEU A 142 -70.55 -39.82 -2.69
N ILE A 143 -69.36 -40.39 -2.60
CA ILE A 143 -68.13 -39.67 -2.44
C ILE A 143 -67.15 -40.15 -3.53
N VAL A 144 -66.69 -39.21 -4.36
CA VAL A 144 -65.68 -39.44 -5.35
C VAL A 144 -64.31 -39.19 -4.70
N ALA A 145 -63.43 -40.17 -4.75
CA ALA A 145 -62.06 -40.09 -4.31
C ALA A 145 -61.15 -40.16 -5.53
N VAL A 146 -60.24 -39.19 -5.68
CA VAL A 146 -59.20 -39.18 -6.73
C VAL A 146 -57.89 -39.03 -6.06
N GLY A 147 -57.01 -40.01 -6.24
CA GLY A 147 -55.70 -40.09 -5.62
C GLY A 147 -54.55 -40.09 -6.61
N GLN A 148 -53.45 -39.67 -6.12
CA GLN A 148 -52.16 -39.79 -6.83
C GLN A 148 -51.08 -40.09 -5.83
N GLU A 149 -50.15 -40.97 -6.25
CA GLU A 149 -48.99 -41.37 -5.47
C GLU A 149 -48.07 -40.19 -5.26
N GLN A 150 -47.57 -40.00 -4.04
CA GLN A 150 -46.67 -38.90 -3.68
C GLN A 150 -45.27 -39.13 -4.27
N GLU A 151 -44.81 -40.38 -4.33
CA GLU A 151 -43.52 -40.73 -4.91
C GLU A 151 -43.41 -40.36 -6.37
N TYR A 152 -44.46 -40.61 -7.17
CA TYR A 152 -44.55 -40.20 -8.57
C TYR A 152 -44.38 -38.67 -8.74
N ARG A 153 -45.00 -37.87 -7.86
CA ARG A 153 -44.82 -36.39 -7.85
C ARG A 153 -43.39 -36.01 -7.52
N ASP A 154 -42.80 -36.62 -6.51
CA ASP A 154 -41.42 -36.31 -6.09
C ASP A 154 -40.40 -36.77 -7.13
N GLU A 155 -40.63 -37.88 -7.83
CA GLU A 155 -39.81 -38.32 -8.97
C GLU A 155 -39.84 -37.31 -10.12
N LEU A 156 -41.03 -36.85 -10.51
CA LEU A 156 -41.17 -35.83 -11.54
C LEU A 156 -40.51 -34.52 -11.15
N ILE A 157 -40.65 -34.03 -9.90
CA ILE A 157 -39.99 -32.85 -9.38
C ILE A 157 -38.49 -33.03 -9.49
N ASN A 158 -37.94 -34.13 -9.01
CA ASN A 158 -36.53 -34.44 -9.07
C ASN A 158 -36.02 -34.49 -10.53
N LYS A 159 -36.76 -35.17 -11.43
CA LYS A 159 -36.42 -35.28 -12.83
C LYS A 159 -36.38 -33.90 -13.55
N MET A 160 -37.35 -33.03 -13.25
CA MET A 160 -37.39 -31.65 -13.75
C MET A 160 -36.26 -30.83 -13.22
N VAL A 161 -35.99 -30.86 -11.91
CA VAL A 161 -34.91 -30.10 -11.29
C VAL A 161 -33.55 -30.59 -11.76
N PHE A 162 -33.28 -31.90 -11.70
CA PHE A 162 -32.01 -32.46 -12.16
C PHE A 162 -31.79 -32.30 -13.65
N GLY A 163 -32.86 -32.44 -14.46
CA GLY A 163 -32.79 -32.23 -15.92
C GLY A 163 -32.39 -30.82 -16.30
N GLN A 164 -32.77 -29.82 -15.49
CA GLN A 164 -32.41 -28.42 -15.69
C GLN A 164 -31.05 -28.08 -15.08
N MET A 165 -30.62 -28.81 -14.04
CA MET A 165 -29.40 -28.54 -13.30
C MET A 165 -28.10 -29.01 -13.96
N TRP A 166 -28.16 -29.94 -14.94
CA TRP A 166 -26.93 -30.43 -15.60
C TRP A 166 -26.10 -29.30 -16.24
N ILE A 167 -26.79 -28.25 -16.75
CA ILE A 167 -26.15 -27.06 -17.32
C ILE A 167 -25.32 -26.34 -16.28
N TRP A 168 -25.84 -26.24 -15.04
CA TRP A 168 -25.14 -25.63 -13.92
C TRP A 168 -23.98 -26.48 -13.40
N PHE A 169 -24.09 -27.80 -13.42
CA PHE A 169 -23.00 -28.72 -13.10
C PHE A 169 -21.81 -28.59 -14.05
N ALA A 170 -22.08 -28.34 -15.34
CA ALA A 170 -21.03 -28.08 -16.32
C ALA A 170 -20.50 -26.62 -16.23
N GLY A 171 -21.38 -25.67 -15.98
CA GLY A 171 -21.05 -24.23 -15.90
C GLY A 171 -20.19 -23.86 -14.69
N LEU A 172 -20.42 -24.46 -13.53
CA LEU A 172 -19.68 -24.12 -12.30
C LEU A 172 -18.17 -24.41 -12.42
N PRO A 173 -17.70 -25.60 -12.86
CA PRO A 173 -16.26 -25.85 -13.06
C PRO A 173 -15.64 -24.91 -14.10
N PHE A 174 -16.39 -24.58 -15.15
CA PHE A 174 -15.95 -23.62 -16.17
C PHE A 174 -15.75 -22.24 -15.56
N LEU A 175 -16.73 -21.75 -14.81
CA LEU A 175 -16.65 -20.45 -14.13
C LEU A 175 -15.47 -20.40 -13.16
N LEU A 176 -15.27 -21.42 -12.33
CA LEU A 176 -14.18 -21.51 -11.36
C LEU A 176 -12.80 -21.53 -12.05
N THR A 177 -12.72 -22.27 -13.17
CA THR A 177 -11.49 -22.32 -13.97
C THR A 177 -11.18 -20.96 -14.61
N ALA A 178 -12.17 -20.34 -15.24
CA ALA A 178 -12.04 -19.02 -15.84
C ALA A 178 -11.63 -17.98 -14.80
N LEU A 179 -12.27 -17.97 -13.64
CA LEU A 179 -11.93 -17.10 -12.52
C LEU A 179 -10.46 -17.29 -12.05
N GLY A 180 -10.03 -18.54 -11.93
CA GLY A 180 -8.64 -18.87 -11.57
C GLY A 180 -7.63 -18.37 -12.60
N LEU A 181 -7.94 -18.49 -13.89
CA LEU A 181 -7.10 -18.00 -14.99
C LEU A 181 -7.02 -16.47 -15.01
N ILE A 182 -8.14 -15.77 -14.85
CA ILE A 182 -8.20 -14.30 -14.79
C ILE A 182 -7.36 -13.80 -13.60
N ILE A 183 -7.58 -14.33 -12.40
CA ILE A 183 -6.82 -13.93 -11.21
C ILE A 183 -5.31 -14.18 -11.39
N ARG A 184 -4.94 -15.30 -12.02
CA ARG A 184 -3.53 -15.59 -12.32
C ARG A 184 -2.92 -14.58 -13.29
N ARG A 185 -3.67 -14.16 -14.30
CA ARG A 185 -3.24 -13.19 -15.29
C ARG A 185 -3.06 -11.80 -14.67
N GLU A 186 -4.06 -11.32 -13.91
CA GLU A 186 -4.02 -10.00 -13.30
C GLU A 186 -2.93 -9.88 -12.22
N LEU A 187 -2.70 -10.92 -11.43
CA LEU A 187 -1.65 -10.92 -10.41
C LEU A 187 -0.24 -11.24 -10.95
N ARG A 188 -0.09 -11.46 -12.25
CA ARG A 188 1.21 -11.71 -12.87
C ARG A 188 2.08 -10.46 -12.88
N SER A 189 1.52 -9.31 -13.21
CA SER A 189 2.20 -8.02 -13.21
C SER A 189 2.81 -7.68 -11.84
N LEU A 190 2.05 -7.90 -10.77
CA LEU A 190 2.54 -7.69 -9.40
C LEU A 190 3.72 -8.62 -9.05
N LYS A 191 3.66 -9.88 -9.49
CA LYS A 191 4.74 -10.83 -9.28
C LYS A 191 6.01 -10.41 -10.06
N GLU A 192 5.88 -9.96 -11.29
CA GLU A 192 6.99 -9.51 -12.13
C GLU A 192 7.69 -8.30 -11.53
N VAL A 193 6.93 -7.30 -11.04
CA VAL A 193 7.49 -6.15 -10.31
C VAL A 193 8.23 -6.62 -9.05
N GLY A 194 7.62 -7.50 -8.25
CA GLY A 194 8.27 -8.04 -7.04
C GLY A 194 9.59 -8.76 -7.35
N GLU A 195 9.65 -9.54 -8.43
CA GLU A 195 10.87 -10.21 -8.87
C GLU A 195 11.93 -9.24 -9.39
N GLN A 196 11.54 -8.18 -10.09
CA GLN A 196 12.45 -7.12 -10.54
C GLN A 196 13.09 -6.41 -9.34
N VAL A 197 12.29 -6.06 -8.33
CA VAL A 197 12.82 -5.43 -7.10
C VAL A 197 13.74 -6.39 -6.33
N ALA A 198 13.35 -7.66 -6.20
CA ALA A 198 14.14 -8.65 -5.45
C ALA A 198 15.49 -9.00 -6.11
N LYS A 199 15.57 -8.93 -7.43
CA LYS A 199 16.81 -9.25 -8.19
C LYS A 199 17.72 -8.03 -8.39
N ARG A 200 17.29 -6.82 -7.96
CA ARG A 200 18.08 -5.61 -8.13
C ARG A 200 19.36 -5.64 -7.32
N PRO A 201 20.49 -5.30 -7.95
CA PRO A 201 21.70 -4.98 -7.20
C PRO A 201 21.45 -3.78 -6.27
N PRO A 202 22.15 -3.69 -5.13
CA PRO A 202 22.00 -2.55 -4.21
C PRO A 202 22.30 -1.17 -4.84
N ASP A 203 23.07 -1.18 -5.91
CA ASP A 203 23.53 0.02 -6.63
C ASP A 203 22.63 0.41 -7.82
N ASP A 204 21.65 -0.43 -8.16
CA ASP A 204 20.73 -0.14 -9.26
C ASP A 204 19.66 0.84 -8.82
N THR A 205 19.74 2.04 -9.33
CA THR A 205 18.83 3.15 -9.02
C THR A 205 17.88 3.46 -10.18
N SER A 206 17.80 2.57 -11.19
CA SER A 206 16.88 2.76 -12.33
C SER A 206 15.43 2.76 -11.85
N LEU A 207 14.58 3.53 -12.53
CA LEU A 207 13.15 3.57 -12.20
C LEU A 207 12.46 2.26 -12.59
N LEU A 208 11.49 1.84 -11.81
CA LEU A 208 10.61 0.74 -12.16
C LEU A 208 9.68 1.20 -13.29
N PRO A 209 9.46 0.36 -14.32
CA PRO A 209 8.53 0.70 -15.39
C PRO A 209 7.10 0.82 -14.83
N THR A 210 6.39 1.82 -15.31
CA THR A 210 4.99 2.09 -14.96
C THR A 210 4.01 1.61 -16.03
N ASP A 211 4.52 1.18 -17.18
CA ASP A 211 3.72 0.73 -18.30
C ASP A 211 3.01 -0.59 -18.01
N ASN A 212 1.74 -0.68 -18.40
CA ASN A 212 0.90 -1.89 -18.25
C ASN A 212 0.66 -2.35 -16.80
N LEU A 213 0.69 -1.44 -15.83
CA LEU A 213 0.34 -1.75 -14.44
C LEU A 213 -1.12 -1.40 -14.16
N PRO A 214 -1.80 -2.20 -13.32
CA PRO A 214 -3.11 -1.81 -12.78
C PRO A 214 -3.04 -0.49 -12.03
N THR A 215 -4.08 0.33 -12.17
CA THR A 215 -4.17 1.65 -11.52
C THR A 215 -4.03 1.59 -10.00
N GLU A 216 -4.44 0.47 -9.40
CA GLU A 216 -4.36 0.22 -7.96
C GLU A 216 -2.91 0.07 -7.45
N ILE A 217 -1.99 -0.34 -8.34
CA ILE A 217 -0.57 -0.58 -7.99
C ILE A 217 0.28 0.63 -8.35
N LEU A 218 -0.16 1.46 -9.28
CA LEU A 218 0.59 2.61 -9.77
C LEU A 218 1.10 3.54 -8.65
N PRO A 219 0.28 3.94 -7.64
CA PRO A 219 0.75 4.79 -6.55
C PRO A 219 1.86 4.14 -5.71
N LEU A 220 1.84 2.81 -5.56
CA LEU A 220 2.89 2.07 -4.85
C LEU A 220 4.22 2.14 -5.63
N ILE A 221 4.18 1.96 -6.95
CA ILE A 221 5.37 2.01 -7.80
C ILE A 221 5.96 3.42 -7.87
N GLU A 222 5.10 4.44 -7.96
CA GLU A 222 5.53 5.84 -7.91
C GLU A 222 6.23 6.20 -6.59
N ASN A 223 5.66 5.78 -5.46
CA ASN A 223 6.29 5.96 -4.14
C ASN A 223 7.63 5.20 -4.05
N LEU A 224 7.71 4.01 -4.62
CA LEU A 224 8.94 3.22 -4.65
C LEU A 224 10.00 3.89 -5.53
N ASN A 225 9.63 4.42 -6.69
CA ASN A 225 10.50 5.19 -7.56
C ASN A 225 11.03 6.45 -6.86
N GLN A 226 10.17 7.20 -6.16
CA GLN A 226 10.61 8.34 -5.34
C GLN A 226 11.57 7.93 -4.22
N PHE A 227 11.36 6.78 -3.62
CA PHE A 227 12.29 6.24 -2.61
C PHE A 227 13.66 5.92 -3.23
N PHE A 228 13.68 5.27 -4.40
CA PHE A 228 14.91 4.99 -5.12
C PHE A 228 15.66 6.27 -5.52
N ASP A 229 14.96 7.27 -6.05
CA ASP A 229 15.57 8.56 -6.39
C ASP A 229 16.23 9.23 -5.18
N ARG A 230 15.53 9.27 -4.05
CA ARG A 230 16.08 9.85 -2.80
C ARG A 230 17.29 9.05 -2.30
N THR A 231 17.21 7.73 -2.35
CA THR A 231 18.30 6.84 -1.92
C THR A 231 19.52 7.01 -2.83
N SER A 232 19.31 7.03 -4.15
CA SER A 232 20.33 7.29 -5.16
C SER A 232 21.05 8.60 -4.93
N ALA A 233 20.28 9.69 -4.77
CA ALA A 233 20.85 11.01 -4.52
C ALA A 233 21.68 11.04 -3.22
N THR A 234 21.30 10.24 -2.22
CA THR A 234 22.04 10.14 -0.96
C THR A 234 23.34 9.35 -1.14
N LEU A 235 23.29 8.19 -1.80
CA LEU A 235 24.47 7.37 -2.10
C LEU A 235 25.50 8.11 -2.97
N LEU A 236 25.03 8.84 -3.98
CA LEU A 236 25.90 9.66 -4.83
C LEU A 236 26.60 10.77 -4.03
N ARG A 237 25.88 11.41 -3.11
CA ARG A 237 26.47 12.43 -2.21
C ARG A 237 27.51 11.82 -1.29
N GLU A 238 27.23 10.66 -0.71
CA GLU A 238 28.16 9.95 0.17
C GLU A 238 29.41 9.47 -0.55
N ARG A 239 29.26 8.90 -1.77
CA ARG A 239 30.41 8.49 -2.61
C ARG A 239 31.29 9.69 -2.97
N ARG A 240 30.69 10.81 -3.37
CA ARG A 240 31.45 12.06 -3.66
C ARG A 240 32.18 12.55 -2.41
N PHE A 241 31.49 12.62 -1.27
CA PHE A 241 32.11 13.03 -0.01
C PHE A 241 33.30 12.17 0.36
N THR A 242 33.16 10.84 0.27
CA THR A 242 34.25 9.90 0.59
C THR A 242 35.43 10.04 -0.40
N SER A 243 35.16 10.18 -1.68
CA SER A 243 36.15 10.41 -2.70
C SER A 243 36.94 11.71 -2.49
N ASP A 244 36.20 12.81 -2.26
CA ASP A 244 36.78 14.14 -2.06
C ASP A 244 37.58 14.20 -0.76
N ALA A 245 37.08 13.59 0.31
CA ALA A 245 37.79 13.49 1.59
C ALA A 245 39.10 12.71 1.44
N ALA A 246 39.11 11.59 0.67
CA ALA A 246 40.29 10.82 0.41
C ALA A 246 41.37 11.61 -0.41
N HIS A 247 40.89 12.40 -1.39
CA HIS A 247 41.76 13.27 -2.16
C HIS A 247 42.41 14.36 -1.32
N GLU A 248 41.58 15.04 -0.46
CA GLU A 248 42.06 16.11 0.40
C GLU A 248 42.99 15.63 1.55
N LEU A 249 42.85 14.38 1.98
CA LEU A 249 43.74 13.77 2.97
C LEU A 249 45.06 13.32 2.34
N ARG A 250 45.07 12.90 1.08
CA ARG A 250 46.31 12.41 0.40
C ARG A 250 47.35 13.50 0.32
N SER A 251 46.97 14.73 0.03
CA SER A 251 47.90 15.85 -0.15
C SER A 251 48.69 16.19 1.13
N PRO A 252 48.06 16.42 2.30
CA PRO A 252 48.80 16.67 3.54
C PRO A 252 49.67 15.46 3.97
N LEU A 253 49.17 14.23 3.77
CA LEU A 253 49.93 13.03 4.12
C LEU A 253 51.20 12.92 3.24
N ALA A 254 51.12 13.23 1.95
CA ALA A 254 52.28 13.27 1.06
C ALA A 254 53.29 14.35 1.49
N ALA A 255 52.81 15.54 1.87
CA ALA A 255 53.64 16.61 2.40
C ALA A 255 54.34 16.22 3.72
N LEU A 256 53.66 15.56 4.64
CA LEU A 256 54.25 15.05 5.88
C LEU A 256 55.31 14.02 5.60
N ARG A 257 55.10 13.10 4.65
CA ARG A 257 56.10 12.11 4.23
C ARG A 257 57.37 12.78 3.70
N ILE A 258 57.20 13.79 2.83
CA ILE A 258 58.35 14.53 2.28
C ILE A 258 59.14 15.20 3.42
N GLN A 259 58.46 15.88 4.38
CA GLN A 259 59.14 16.52 5.50
C GLN A 259 59.85 15.51 6.42
N THR A 260 59.29 14.30 6.56
CA THR A 260 59.93 13.21 7.29
C THR A 260 61.22 12.73 6.58
N GLU A 261 61.15 12.57 5.26
CA GLU A 261 62.30 12.19 4.45
C GLU A 261 63.42 13.28 4.50
N VAL A 262 63.03 14.58 4.44
CA VAL A 262 63.99 15.71 4.59
C VAL A 262 64.64 15.68 5.97
N ALA A 263 63.87 15.48 7.04
CA ALA A 263 64.40 15.40 8.39
C ALA A 263 65.39 14.22 8.58
N GLN A 264 65.10 13.06 7.93
CA GLN A 264 65.99 11.87 7.94
C GLN A 264 67.28 12.11 7.16
N LEU A 265 67.20 12.83 6.06
CA LEU A 265 68.35 13.08 5.16
C LEU A 265 69.19 14.27 5.63
N ALA A 266 68.73 15.05 6.61
CA ALA A 266 69.41 16.24 7.11
C ALA A 266 70.79 15.96 7.77
N GLY A 267 71.10 14.67 8.09
CA GLY A 267 72.40 14.29 8.65
C GLY A 267 72.81 15.16 9.84
N ASP A 268 73.92 15.83 9.75
CA ASP A 268 74.44 16.72 10.77
C ASP A 268 73.96 18.17 10.66
N ASP A 269 73.14 18.49 9.63
CA ASP A 269 72.52 19.81 9.50
C ASP A 269 71.36 19.98 10.47
N ALA A 270 71.68 20.52 11.65
CA ALA A 270 70.68 20.74 12.68
C ALA A 270 69.59 21.75 12.28
N HIS A 271 69.95 22.77 11.47
CA HIS A 271 68.96 23.79 11.04
C HIS A 271 67.94 23.22 10.05
N LEU A 272 68.43 22.45 9.08
CA LEU A 272 67.53 21.80 8.11
C LEU A 272 66.63 20.80 8.81
N ARG A 273 67.13 20.05 9.80
CA ARG A 273 66.32 19.11 10.62
C ARG A 273 65.27 19.81 11.42
N GLU A 274 65.62 20.89 12.10
CA GLU A 274 64.68 21.69 12.91
C GLU A 274 63.58 22.29 12.04
N GLN A 275 63.93 22.86 10.89
CA GLN A 275 62.96 23.41 9.93
C GLN A 275 62.02 22.32 9.38
N ALA A 276 62.52 21.12 9.07
CA ALA A 276 61.70 20.00 8.62
C ALA A 276 60.73 19.53 9.71
N LEU A 277 61.19 19.45 10.97
CA LEU A 277 60.34 19.10 12.13
C LEU A 277 59.28 20.16 12.41
N GLU A 278 59.63 21.45 12.31
CA GLU A 278 58.62 22.53 12.43
C GLU A 278 57.54 22.45 11.33
N ASN A 279 57.98 22.21 10.06
CA ASN A 279 57.08 22.04 8.96
C ASN A 279 56.19 20.79 9.11
N LEU A 280 56.72 19.72 9.70
CA LEU A 280 56.04 18.48 9.99
C LEU A 280 54.94 18.74 11.04
N THR A 281 55.24 19.46 12.14
CA THR A 281 54.29 19.86 13.14
C THR A 281 53.16 20.70 12.56
N LYS A 282 53.49 21.73 11.77
CA LYS A 282 52.49 22.55 11.06
C LYS A 282 51.64 21.71 10.07
N GLY A 283 52.22 20.65 9.50
CA GLY A 283 51.52 19.73 8.62
C GLY A 283 50.51 18.85 9.37
N ILE A 284 50.93 18.35 10.54
CA ILE A 284 50.04 17.54 11.43
C ILE A 284 48.83 18.41 11.91
N ASP A 285 49.08 19.62 12.37
CA ASP A 285 48.01 20.52 12.81
C ASP A 285 46.98 20.78 11.70
N ARG A 286 47.47 20.97 10.48
CA ARG A 286 46.63 21.13 9.28
C ARG A 286 45.83 19.87 8.96
N ALA A 287 46.42 18.70 9.06
CA ALA A 287 45.72 17.43 8.83
C ALA A 287 44.64 17.18 9.89
N THR A 288 44.97 17.42 11.15
CA THR A 288 44.04 17.29 12.27
C THR A 288 42.85 18.22 12.10
N GLN A 289 43.06 19.49 11.78
CA GLN A 289 41.98 20.44 11.51
C GLN A 289 41.08 19.99 10.34
N LEU A 290 41.65 19.35 9.29
CA LEU A 290 40.83 18.82 8.21
C LEU A 290 39.93 17.67 8.67
N ILE A 291 40.47 16.75 9.45
CA ILE A 291 39.73 15.63 10.01
C ILE A 291 38.58 16.14 10.89
N GLU A 292 38.85 17.11 11.75
CA GLU A 292 37.80 17.71 12.60
C GLU A 292 36.68 18.37 11.77
N GLN A 293 37.02 19.10 10.71
CA GLN A 293 36.04 19.69 9.81
C GLN A 293 35.19 18.64 9.10
N LEU A 294 35.83 17.53 8.63
CA LEU A 294 35.13 16.41 8.00
C LEU A 294 34.21 15.70 8.97
N LEU A 295 34.65 15.42 10.20
CA LEU A 295 33.84 14.81 11.24
C LEU A 295 32.65 15.70 11.63
N THR A 296 32.90 17.01 11.75
CA THR A 296 31.85 17.99 12.04
C THR A 296 30.79 17.99 10.94
N LEU A 297 31.23 18.06 9.67
CA LEU A 297 30.32 18.04 8.54
C LEU A 297 29.50 16.72 8.46
N SER A 298 30.17 15.59 8.67
CA SER A 298 29.52 14.28 8.74
C SER A 298 28.46 14.20 9.84
N ARG A 299 28.75 14.76 11.04
CA ARG A 299 27.77 14.83 12.13
C ARG A 299 26.60 15.72 11.77
N LEU A 300 26.86 16.92 11.22
CA LEU A 300 25.83 17.86 10.79
C LEU A 300 24.91 17.29 9.70
N ASP A 301 25.46 16.51 8.77
CA ASP A 301 24.68 15.88 7.70
C ASP A 301 23.69 14.83 8.23
N ASN A 302 24.07 14.14 9.29
CA ASN A 302 23.23 13.11 9.93
C ASN A 302 22.17 13.69 10.87
N LEU A 303 22.27 14.98 11.25
CA LEU A 303 21.27 15.65 12.05
C LEU A 303 20.02 15.95 11.21
N LYS A 304 18.87 15.45 11.63
CA LYS A 304 17.57 15.77 11.06
C LYS A 304 16.92 16.95 11.76
N GLU A 305 17.05 17.00 13.07
CA GLU A 305 16.50 18.05 13.93
C GLU A 305 17.54 18.43 14.98
N LEU A 306 17.46 19.67 15.45
CA LEU A 306 18.34 20.18 16.48
C LEU A 306 17.74 19.86 17.86
N GLU A 307 18.55 19.27 18.71
CA GLU A 307 18.22 19.02 20.12
C GLU A 307 18.83 20.11 21.01
N ASN A 308 18.35 20.24 22.24
CA ASN A 308 18.88 21.16 23.27
C ASN A 308 18.94 22.63 22.80
N LEU A 309 17.87 23.10 22.16
CA LEU A 309 17.74 24.50 21.74
C LEU A 309 17.69 25.43 22.98
N GLN A 310 18.54 26.45 22.96
CA GLN A 310 18.62 27.49 23.97
C GLN A 310 18.28 28.86 23.38
N GLU A 311 17.98 29.82 24.21
CA GLU A 311 17.83 31.22 23.80
C GLU A 311 19.17 31.77 23.33
N ILE A 312 19.21 32.39 22.17
CA ILE A 312 20.43 32.93 21.57
C ILE A 312 20.48 34.45 21.79
N HIS A 313 21.50 34.86 22.52
CA HIS A 313 21.81 36.26 22.75
C HIS A 313 22.99 36.69 21.85
N TRP A 314 22.68 37.12 20.65
CA TRP A 314 23.68 37.46 19.63
C TRP A 314 24.63 38.58 20.07
N GLU A 315 24.13 39.54 20.87
CA GLU A 315 24.93 40.62 21.43
C GLU A 315 26.02 40.16 22.40
N GLN A 316 25.90 38.98 22.98
CA GLN A 316 26.91 38.37 23.83
C GLN A 316 27.77 37.38 23.05
N LEU A 317 27.14 36.56 22.16
CA LEU A 317 27.82 35.53 21.42
C LEU A 317 28.85 36.10 20.43
N ILE A 318 28.48 37.13 19.68
CA ILE A 318 29.38 37.72 18.67
C ILE A 318 30.64 38.36 19.30
N PRO A 319 30.57 39.26 20.32
CA PRO A 319 31.74 39.80 20.94
C PRO A 319 32.62 38.75 21.60
N SER A 320 32.04 37.75 22.29
CA SER A 320 32.80 36.66 22.88
C SER A 320 33.63 35.92 21.84
N LEU A 321 33.03 35.59 20.71
CA LEU A 321 33.70 34.91 19.62
C LEU A 321 34.79 35.80 18.96
N MET A 322 34.49 37.05 18.77
CA MET A 322 35.50 38.01 18.26
C MET A 322 36.69 38.15 19.19
N GLY A 323 36.48 38.11 20.51
CA GLY A 323 37.57 38.09 21.51
C GLY A 323 38.46 36.85 21.34
N GLU A 324 37.89 35.66 21.07
CA GLU A 324 38.67 34.44 20.82
C GLU A 324 39.49 34.56 19.51
N LEU A 325 38.98 35.23 18.50
CA LEU A 325 39.64 35.39 17.20
C LEU A 325 40.57 36.59 17.14
N TYR A 326 40.63 37.42 18.19
CA TYR A 326 41.41 38.64 18.20
C TYR A 326 42.90 38.40 17.89
N PHE A 327 43.58 37.50 18.59
CA PHE A 327 44.98 37.19 18.33
C PHE A 327 45.23 36.64 16.96
N HIS A 328 44.24 35.89 16.40
CA HIS A 328 44.35 35.39 15.02
C HIS A 328 44.27 36.54 14.02
N ALA A 329 43.38 37.47 14.21
CA ALA A 329 43.24 38.65 13.37
C ALA A 329 44.46 39.58 13.50
N GLU A 330 44.98 39.82 14.72
CA GLU A 330 46.16 40.61 14.97
C GLU A 330 47.41 40.06 14.26
N LYS A 331 47.59 38.73 14.30
CA LYS A 331 48.67 38.04 13.55
C LYS A 331 48.62 38.27 12.05
N HIS A 332 47.44 38.52 11.51
CA HIS A 332 47.22 38.84 10.09
C HIS A 332 47.14 40.36 9.84
N GLN A 333 47.29 41.17 10.90
CA GLN A 333 47.17 42.63 10.87
C GLN A 333 45.77 43.08 10.40
N ILE A 334 44.71 42.35 10.78
CA ILE A 334 43.31 42.62 10.46
C ILE A 334 42.61 43.21 11.67
N THR A 335 41.89 44.31 11.47
CA THR A 335 41.04 44.92 12.48
C THR A 335 39.65 44.28 12.50
N LEU A 336 39.23 43.77 13.67
CA LEU A 336 37.86 43.27 13.84
C LEU A 336 36.97 44.40 14.38
N ALA A 337 35.83 44.65 13.77
CA ALA A 337 34.85 45.63 14.24
C ALA A 337 33.47 44.97 14.42
N PHE A 338 32.82 45.26 15.53
CA PHE A 338 31.45 44.87 15.83
C PHE A 338 30.52 46.09 15.82
N GLU A 339 29.47 46.06 14.99
CA GLU A 339 28.48 47.13 14.88
C GLU A 339 27.07 46.58 15.24
N PRO A 340 26.64 46.66 16.49
CA PRO A 340 25.27 46.35 16.84
C PRO A 340 24.35 47.52 16.46
N ILE A 341 23.59 47.36 15.36
CA ILE A 341 22.64 48.38 14.92
C ILE A 341 21.28 48.15 15.60
N ALA A 342 20.82 46.91 15.64
CA ALA A 342 19.58 46.51 16.31
C ALA A 342 19.67 45.05 16.76
N ALA A 343 19.18 44.78 17.99
CA ALA A 343 19.10 43.41 18.48
C ALA A 343 18.01 42.61 17.75
N PRO A 344 18.31 41.43 17.19
CA PRO A 344 17.29 40.51 16.70
C PRO A 344 16.39 40.03 17.84
N PRO A 345 15.14 39.66 17.54
CA PRO A 345 14.31 38.98 18.55
C PRO A 345 14.99 37.71 19.02
N VAL A 346 14.87 37.41 20.31
CA VAL A 346 15.44 36.20 20.90
C VAL A 346 14.82 34.98 20.20
N LYS A 347 15.66 34.16 19.60
CA LYS A 347 15.27 32.90 18.95
C LYS A 347 15.99 31.74 19.63
N ARG A 348 15.36 30.59 19.57
CA ARG A 348 15.97 29.38 20.11
C ARG A 348 16.86 28.73 19.04
N GLY A 349 18.06 28.36 19.44
CA GLY A 349 19.04 27.72 18.58
C GLY A 349 20.02 26.89 19.38
N GLN A 350 21.00 26.29 18.74
CA GLN A 350 22.08 25.55 19.39
C GLN A 350 23.34 26.46 19.45
N PRO A 351 23.71 27.02 20.64
CA PRO A 351 24.76 28.05 20.73
C PRO A 351 26.11 27.62 20.13
N LEU A 352 26.53 26.38 20.37
CA LEU A 352 27.79 25.83 19.86
C LEU A 352 27.85 25.80 18.33
N LEU A 353 26.75 25.39 17.67
CA LEU A 353 26.69 25.37 16.22
C LEU A 353 26.65 26.78 15.63
N LEU A 354 25.91 27.69 16.25
CA LEU A 354 25.85 29.08 15.80
C LEU A 354 27.19 29.79 16.00
N ALA A 355 27.88 29.52 17.09
CA ALA A 355 29.26 29.99 17.31
C ALA A 355 30.21 29.43 16.21
N LEU A 356 30.11 28.14 15.90
CA LEU A 356 30.91 27.53 14.86
C LEU A 356 30.62 28.12 13.45
N MET A 357 29.34 28.43 13.18
CA MET A 357 28.92 29.09 11.94
C MET A 357 29.57 30.47 11.80
N LEU A 358 29.44 31.31 12.81
CA LEU A 358 30.04 32.65 12.80
C LEU A 358 31.58 32.58 12.79
N ARG A 359 32.19 31.66 13.54
CA ARG A 359 33.64 31.44 13.52
C ARG A 359 34.16 31.16 12.14
N ASN A 360 33.50 30.25 11.38
CA ASN A 360 33.89 29.94 10.03
C ASN A 360 33.77 31.15 9.10
N LEU A 361 32.76 31.99 9.26
CA LEU A 361 32.60 33.22 8.45
C LEU A 361 33.66 34.26 8.77
N ILE A 362 33.94 34.52 10.04
CA ILE A 362 34.92 35.51 10.48
C ILE A 362 36.34 35.02 10.13
N ASP A 363 36.68 33.76 10.38
CA ASP A 363 37.96 33.18 9.99
C ASP A 363 38.20 33.25 8.48
N ASN A 364 37.18 32.96 7.66
CA ASN A 364 37.26 33.16 6.21
C ASN A 364 37.56 34.63 5.88
N ALA A 365 36.83 35.55 6.44
CA ALA A 365 37.04 36.99 6.21
C ALA A 365 38.46 37.41 6.56
N ILE A 366 38.99 36.96 7.73
CA ILE A 366 40.38 37.25 8.15
C ILE A 366 41.40 36.70 7.14
N ARG A 367 41.21 35.46 6.66
CA ARG A 367 42.15 34.79 5.77
C ARG A 367 42.25 35.41 4.38
N TYR A 368 41.12 35.91 3.87
CA TYR A 368 41.04 36.41 2.49
C TYR A 368 41.20 37.94 2.37
N CYS A 369 41.30 38.62 3.50
CA CYS A 369 41.61 40.06 3.55
C CYS A 369 43.11 40.35 3.37
N PRO A 370 43.48 41.41 2.60
CA PRO A 370 44.82 41.92 2.61
C PRO A 370 45.21 42.48 3.99
N THR A 371 46.52 42.44 4.30
CA THR A 371 47.09 43.01 5.52
C THR A 371 46.66 44.50 5.68
N GLY A 372 46.26 44.90 6.86
CA GLY A 372 45.77 46.26 7.13
C GLY A 372 44.27 46.49 6.88
N SER A 373 43.56 45.46 6.45
CA SER A 373 42.13 45.51 6.21
C SER A 373 41.29 45.44 7.50
N GLN A 374 39.96 45.64 7.31
CA GLN A 374 38.98 45.49 8.39
C GLN A 374 37.96 44.44 8.05
N VAL A 375 37.66 43.55 8.99
CA VAL A 375 36.51 42.64 8.97
C VAL A 375 35.47 43.19 9.91
N LYS A 376 34.26 43.40 9.40
CA LYS A 376 33.16 44.01 10.12
C LYS A 376 32.03 43.02 10.31
N VAL A 377 31.56 42.84 11.55
CA VAL A 377 30.37 42.05 11.88
C VAL A 377 29.27 43.01 12.28
N ARG A 378 28.17 43.07 11.49
CA ARG A 378 27.02 43.91 11.80
C ARG A 378 25.85 43.05 12.24
N LEU A 379 25.19 43.48 13.31
CA LEU A 379 24.01 42.87 13.86
C LEU A 379 22.81 43.79 13.61
N GLU A 380 21.88 43.32 12.81
CA GLU A 380 20.64 44.04 12.47
C GLU A 380 19.42 43.25 12.96
N LYS A 381 18.24 43.85 12.96
CA LYS A 381 17.02 43.28 13.54
C LYS A 381 16.69 41.83 13.07
N ASN A 382 16.97 41.50 11.82
CA ASN A 382 16.60 40.21 11.22
C ASN A 382 17.78 39.50 10.53
N LYS A 383 19.00 40.05 10.64
CA LYS A 383 20.15 39.51 9.92
C LYS A 383 21.49 39.82 10.60
N ILE A 384 22.45 38.98 10.32
CA ILE A 384 23.86 39.17 10.69
C ILE A 384 24.66 39.27 9.40
N LEU A 385 25.50 40.26 9.29
CA LEU A 385 26.39 40.44 8.15
C LEU A 385 27.84 40.32 8.59
N VAL A 386 28.62 39.52 7.89
CA VAL A 386 30.06 39.45 8.01
C VAL A 386 30.64 40.00 6.71
N GLU A 387 31.27 41.16 6.81
CA GLU A 387 31.79 41.92 5.71
C GLU A 387 33.33 41.96 5.73
N ASP A 388 33.93 41.76 4.56
CA ASP A 388 35.38 41.85 4.38
C ASP A 388 35.73 42.84 3.27
N ASN A 389 37.03 43.17 3.18
CA ASN A 389 37.62 44.01 2.15
C ASN A 389 38.63 43.20 1.28
N GLY A 390 38.41 41.92 1.10
CA GLY A 390 39.28 40.99 0.36
C GLY A 390 39.20 41.06 -1.17
N GLY A 391 38.61 42.13 -1.74
CA GLY A 391 38.46 42.28 -3.18
C GLY A 391 37.31 41.47 -3.82
N GLY A 392 36.60 40.67 -3.02
CA GLY A 392 35.46 39.86 -3.48
C GLY A 392 35.82 38.68 -4.36
N VAL A 393 34.83 38.10 -5.01
CA VAL A 393 34.93 36.89 -5.82
C VAL A 393 34.26 37.12 -7.19
N ASP A 394 34.77 36.49 -8.26
CA ASP A 394 34.15 36.60 -9.57
C ASP A 394 32.73 36.03 -9.57
N GLU A 395 31.82 36.67 -10.28
CA GLU A 395 30.38 36.33 -10.33
C GLU A 395 30.14 34.85 -10.72
N ALA A 396 30.98 34.31 -11.65
CA ALA A 396 30.90 32.91 -12.05
C ALA A 396 31.26 31.93 -10.89
N ASN A 397 32.08 32.36 -9.95
CA ASN A 397 32.52 31.60 -8.81
C ASN A 397 31.61 31.82 -7.58
N LEU A 398 30.91 32.95 -7.49
CA LEU A 398 30.05 33.32 -6.38
C LEU A 398 28.95 32.28 -6.15
N ALA A 399 28.29 31.84 -7.22
CA ALA A 399 27.23 30.83 -7.16
C ALA A 399 27.73 29.44 -6.67
N LYS A 400 29.03 29.18 -6.77
CA LYS A 400 29.64 27.91 -6.35
C LYS A 400 30.20 27.98 -4.93
N LEU A 401 30.29 29.16 -4.32
CA LEU A 401 30.73 29.30 -2.93
C LEU A 401 29.80 28.54 -1.98
N GLY A 402 30.40 27.85 -1.03
CA GLY A 402 29.66 26.98 -0.09
C GLY A 402 29.37 25.58 -0.63
N GLN A 403 29.74 25.24 -1.86
CA GLN A 403 29.88 23.84 -2.27
C GLN A 403 31.10 23.23 -1.55
N ARG A 404 31.01 21.95 -1.21
CA ARG A 404 32.09 21.24 -0.51
C ARG A 404 33.33 21.18 -1.37
N PHE A 405 34.50 21.46 -0.77
CA PHE A 405 35.82 21.45 -1.42
C PHE A 405 35.96 22.45 -2.58
N TYR A 406 34.94 23.27 -2.83
CA TYR A 406 35.03 24.26 -3.91
C TYR A 406 35.89 25.45 -3.51
N ARG A 407 36.84 25.80 -4.40
CA ARG A 407 37.71 26.98 -4.29
C ARG A 407 37.83 27.66 -5.66
N PRO A 408 37.74 28.99 -5.72
CA PRO A 408 38.09 29.73 -6.91
C PRO A 408 39.59 29.53 -7.25
N ALA A 409 39.88 29.35 -8.53
CA ALA A 409 41.28 29.22 -9.00
C ALA A 409 42.03 30.55 -8.80
N GLY A 410 43.34 30.48 -8.45
CA GLY A 410 44.20 31.65 -8.34
C GLY A 410 44.27 32.28 -6.93
N GLN A 411 43.60 31.71 -5.91
CA GLN A 411 43.76 32.16 -4.53
C GLN A 411 44.94 31.44 -3.87
N ASN A 412 45.96 32.24 -3.46
CA ASN A 412 47.23 31.72 -2.81
C ASN A 412 46.99 31.23 -1.38
N GLU A 413 45.88 31.60 -0.73
CA GLU A 413 45.58 31.23 0.64
C GLU A 413 45.21 29.76 0.78
N LYS A 414 45.75 29.08 1.80
CA LYS A 414 45.59 27.64 2.05
C LYS A 414 44.24 27.31 2.72
N GLY A 415 43.13 27.60 2.06
CA GLY A 415 41.80 27.17 2.49
C GLY A 415 41.43 25.80 1.93
N ARG A 416 40.46 25.07 2.53
CA ARG A 416 40.02 23.71 2.14
C ARG A 416 38.64 23.63 1.52
N GLY A 417 37.95 24.77 1.39
CA GLY A 417 36.61 24.82 0.82
C GLY A 417 35.50 24.16 1.64
N LEU A 418 35.75 23.85 2.92
CA LEU A 418 34.75 23.21 3.81
C LEU A 418 34.04 24.22 4.73
N GLY A 419 34.66 25.34 5.10
CA GLY A 419 34.11 26.29 6.07
C GLY A 419 32.72 26.80 5.69
N LEU A 420 32.56 27.29 4.45
CA LEU A 420 31.26 27.79 3.95
C LEU A 420 30.20 26.69 3.79
N SER A 421 30.59 25.43 3.54
CA SER A 421 29.65 24.32 3.50
C SER A 421 29.14 23.96 4.90
N ILE A 422 29.99 24.07 5.93
CA ILE A 422 29.59 23.96 7.34
C ILE A 422 28.62 25.07 7.71
N VAL A 423 28.92 26.33 7.32
CA VAL A 423 28.04 27.48 7.54
C VAL A 423 26.67 27.25 6.93
N ARG A 424 26.63 26.84 5.66
CA ARG A 424 25.36 26.56 4.96
C ARG A 424 24.55 25.49 5.67
N ARG A 425 25.19 24.41 6.07
CA ARG A 425 24.50 23.30 6.73
C ARG A 425 23.94 23.70 8.12
N ILE A 426 24.69 24.49 8.89
CA ILE A 426 24.22 25.01 10.20
C ILE A 426 23.08 26.00 10.00
N ALA A 427 23.15 26.88 9.01
CA ALA A 427 22.07 27.78 8.66
C ALA A 427 20.79 27.02 8.29
N GLU A 428 20.88 26.00 7.41
CA GLU A 428 19.76 25.15 7.03
C GLU A 428 19.11 24.45 8.25
N LEU A 429 19.92 23.92 9.18
CA LEU A 429 19.42 23.26 10.40
C LEU A 429 18.68 24.23 11.33
N HIS A 430 19.03 25.52 11.32
CA HIS A 430 18.37 26.56 12.09
C HIS A 430 17.26 27.29 11.31
N HIS A 431 16.96 26.85 10.07
CA HIS A 431 16.03 27.52 9.17
C HIS A 431 16.42 28.98 8.84
N TYR A 432 17.73 29.26 8.86
CA TYR A 432 18.30 30.53 8.44
C TYR A 432 18.69 30.46 6.97
N GLN A 433 18.69 31.62 6.31
CA GLN A 433 19.12 31.70 4.92
C GLN A 433 20.49 32.38 4.83
N LEU A 434 21.45 31.74 4.14
CA LEU A 434 22.78 32.28 3.87
C LEU A 434 22.82 32.87 2.45
N ASN A 435 23.09 34.16 2.35
CA ASN A 435 23.32 34.87 1.09
C ASN A 435 24.78 35.34 1.04
N LEU A 436 25.44 35.09 -0.09
CA LEU A 436 26.81 35.55 -0.36
C LEU A 436 26.79 36.51 -1.54
N TYR A 437 27.34 37.70 -1.37
CA TYR A 437 27.40 38.67 -2.45
C TYR A 437 28.63 39.58 -2.34
N ASN A 438 29.09 40.10 -3.50
CA ASN A 438 30.19 41.05 -3.54
C ASN A 438 29.78 42.42 -3.05
N ARG A 439 30.57 43.00 -2.16
CA ARG A 439 30.49 44.43 -1.83
C ARG A 439 31.10 45.26 -2.93
N LYS A 440 30.44 46.37 -3.30
CA LYS A 440 30.88 47.28 -4.35
C LYS A 440 31.03 48.68 -3.77
N ASN A 441 32.02 49.42 -4.29
CA ASN A 441 32.18 50.85 -3.97
C ASN A 441 31.18 51.72 -4.75
N ALA A 442 31.23 53.01 -4.57
CA ALA A 442 30.37 53.96 -5.30
C ALA A 442 30.60 53.96 -6.81
N THR A 443 31.77 53.47 -7.27
CA THR A 443 32.12 53.33 -8.69
C THR A 443 31.74 51.98 -9.29
N GLY A 444 31.15 51.06 -8.49
CA GLY A 444 30.74 49.73 -8.94
C GLY A 444 31.85 48.67 -8.89
N GLU A 445 33.04 49.01 -8.45
CA GLU A 445 34.16 48.09 -8.32
C GLU A 445 33.98 47.22 -7.08
N ARG A 446 34.39 45.94 -7.15
CA ARG A 446 34.36 44.98 -6.06
C ARG A 446 35.39 45.35 -5.00
N ILE A 447 34.97 45.49 -3.76
CA ILE A 447 35.85 45.82 -2.63
C ILE A 447 35.97 44.71 -1.60
N GLY A 448 35.04 43.73 -1.62
CA GLY A 448 35.04 42.63 -0.67
C GLY A 448 33.88 41.70 -0.82
N LEU A 449 33.73 40.74 0.06
CA LEU A 449 32.61 39.79 0.13
C LEU A 449 31.75 40.13 1.35
N CYS A 450 30.46 39.93 1.27
CA CYS A 450 29.53 39.94 2.37
C CYS A 450 28.84 38.57 2.47
N ALA A 451 28.88 38.01 3.68
CA ALA A 451 28.07 36.89 4.07
C ALA A 451 26.91 37.37 4.94
N GLU A 452 25.70 37.31 4.42
CA GLU A 452 24.48 37.69 5.11
C GLU A 452 23.74 36.45 5.59
N ILE A 453 23.42 36.39 6.88
CA ILE A 453 22.59 35.37 7.49
C ILE A 453 21.26 36.03 7.84
N LEU A 454 20.19 35.63 7.15
CA LEU A 454 18.82 36.00 7.51
C LEU A 454 18.34 35.06 8.60
N LEU A 455 17.97 35.64 9.76
CA LEU A 455 17.61 34.91 10.97
C LEU A 455 16.14 34.48 10.96
#